data_9328a1cd098974c1ef0a83cc18008734
#
_entry.id   9328a1cd098974c1ef0a83cc18008734
#
_cell.length_a   1.000
_cell.length_b   1.000
_cell.length_c   1.000
_cell.angle_alpha   90.00
_cell.angle_beta   90.00
_cell.angle_gamma   90.00
#
_symmetry.space_group_name_H-M   'P 1'
#
loop_
_entity.id
_entity.type
_entity.pdbx_description
1 polymer ?
#
loop_
_entity_poly.entity_id
_entity_poly.type
_entity_poly.pdbx_seq_one_letter_code
_entity_poly.pdbx_strand_id
1 'polypeptide(L)'
;MNRKLAVLLVAMVVSMPLGIASAADGPAVVDPAYQQSFEKWKGDLVEDLKQEWLPLAGLFWLKPGENSFGTDAKNAIVFPKGPAHAGSFTLQGQVVTVKLAPGVNAVIAGKPATTAELQPDTADNPTVIELGNLRFHAIIRGERVGIRLKDLDSDAVRQFRGAQFFPLDLSYRVTASFLPSDGKQTVDVPNVLGDVSPTPIAGTAVFKLNGQELRLTDLGGDAAKGLFFVFSDPTGKTDTYPGGRFLKTDPVTNGTVVLDFNRAYNPPCAVTPYATCPLAPKENRLSVAIPAGEEYDHKHGHH
;
A
#
# COMPACT_ATOMS: atom_id res chain seq x y z
N MET A 1 -53.28 -87.80 3.30
CA MET A 1 -53.72 -86.70 4.19
C MET A 1 -52.44 -85.94 4.64
N ASN A 2 -52.00 -84.99 3.88
CA ASN A 2 -50.74 -84.22 4.14
C ASN A 2 -51.10 -82.78 4.36
N ARG A 3 -50.96 -82.28 5.61
CA ARG A 3 -51.06 -80.90 5.96
C ARG A 3 -49.67 -80.20 5.76
N LYS A 4 -49.61 -79.27 4.84
CA LYS A 4 -48.43 -78.38 4.68
C LYS A 4 -48.56 -77.19 5.64
N LEU A 5 -47.59 -77.09 6.52
CA LEU A 5 -47.42 -75.93 7.44
C LEU A 5 -46.69 -74.78 6.70
N ALA A 6 -47.35 -73.67 6.56
CA ALA A 6 -46.73 -72.46 5.99
C ALA A 6 -46.10 -71.63 7.16
N VAL A 7 -44.80 -71.43 7.09
CA VAL A 7 -44.10 -70.57 8.02
C VAL A 7 -44.06 -69.14 7.42
N LEU A 8 -44.67 -68.18 8.09
CA LEU A 8 -44.65 -66.78 7.76
C LEU A 8 -43.38 -66.13 8.37
N LEU A 9 -42.46 -65.70 7.53
CA LEU A 9 -41.30 -64.91 7.93
C LEU A 9 -41.72 -63.41 7.98
N VAL A 10 -41.80 -62.85 9.18
CA VAL A 10 -41.96 -61.40 9.35
C VAL A 10 -40.61 -60.75 9.33
N ALA A 11 -40.34 -60.02 8.27
CA ALA A 11 -39.11 -59.19 8.15
C ALA A 11 -39.33 -57.89 8.93
N MET A 12 -38.62 -57.74 10.05
CA MET A 12 -38.56 -56.49 10.83
C MET A 12 -37.59 -55.51 10.17
N VAL A 13 -38.14 -54.49 9.51
CA VAL A 13 -37.32 -53.39 8.95
C VAL A 13 -37.00 -52.45 10.09
N VAL A 14 -35.73 -52.48 10.53
CA VAL A 14 -35.19 -51.50 11.50
C VAL A 14 -34.77 -50.26 10.68
N SER A 15 -35.58 -49.21 10.72
CA SER A 15 -35.23 -47.88 10.19
C SER A 15 -34.25 -47.19 11.16
N MET A 16 -32.98 -47.15 10.83
CA MET A 16 -31.99 -46.27 11.49
C MET A 16 -32.25 -44.84 11.04
N PRO A 17 -32.40 -43.86 11.96
CA PRO A 17 -32.39 -42.46 11.58
C PRO A 17 -30.98 -42.09 11.14
N LEU A 18 -30.79 -41.62 9.89
CA LEU A 18 -29.61 -40.89 9.48
C LEU A 18 -29.51 -39.61 10.32
N GLY A 19 -28.67 -39.61 11.32
CA GLY A 19 -28.25 -38.40 12.02
C GLY A 19 -27.51 -37.53 11.04
N ILE A 20 -28.14 -36.44 10.59
CA ILE A 20 -27.43 -35.32 9.93
C ILE A 20 -26.56 -34.70 11.02
N ALA A 21 -25.28 -35.02 11.01
CA ALA A 21 -24.27 -34.27 11.78
C ALA A 21 -24.24 -32.86 11.22
N SER A 22 -24.91 -31.92 11.90
CA SER A 22 -24.69 -30.51 11.70
C SER A 22 -23.23 -30.23 12.09
N ALA A 23 -22.38 -29.95 11.11
CA ALA A 23 -21.07 -29.38 11.38
C ALA A 23 -21.31 -28.07 12.13
N ALA A 24 -20.94 -28.02 13.40
CA ALA A 24 -20.88 -26.79 14.15
C ALA A 24 -19.80 -25.93 13.49
N ASP A 25 -20.22 -24.86 12.80
CA ASP A 25 -19.33 -23.79 12.35
C ASP A 25 -18.77 -23.06 13.58
N GLY A 26 -17.77 -23.68 14.22
CA GLY A 26 -16.87 -22.96 15.11
C GLY A 26 -15.98 -22.02 14.27
N PRO A 27 -15.49 -20.90 14.84
CA PRO A 27 -14.59 -20.02 14.13
C PRO A 27 -13.43 -20.85 13.56
N ALA A 28 -13.17 -20.71 12.26
CA ALA A 28 -12.12 -21.45 11.58
C ALA A 28 -10.79 -21.20 12.31
N VAL A 29 -10.16 -22.29 12.78
CA VAL A 29 -8.87 -22.19 13.49
C VAL A 29 -7.85 -21.68 12.51
N VAL A 30 -7.24 -20.53 12.82
CA VAL A 30 -6.18 -19.94 12.01
C VAL A 30 -4.94 -20.83 12.09
N ASP A 31 -4.39 -21.22 10.94
CA ASP A 31 -3.13 -21.95 10.87
C ASP A 31 -2.02 -21.15 11.58
N PRO A 32 -1.29 -21.71 12.56
CA PRO A 32 -0.21 -21.04 13.26
C PRO A 32 0.87 -20.48 12.34
N ALA A 33 1.21 -21.17 11.25
CA ALA A 33 2.19 -20.69 10.27
C ALA A 33 1.68 -19.43 9.52
N TYR A 34 0.39 -19.41 9.16
CA TYR A 34 -0.22 -18.22 8.57
C TYR A 34 -0.25 -17.06 9.57
N GLN A 35 -0.65 -17.30 10.82
CA GLN A 35 -0.63 -16.28 11.87
C GLN A 35 0.77 -15.69 12.06
N GLN A 36 1.80 -16.53 12.16
CA GLN A 36 3.20 -16.09 12.28
C GLN A 36 3.62 -15.24 11.07
N SER A 37 3.26 -15.66 9.85
CA SER A 37 3.58 -14.90 8.62
C SER A 37 2.86 -13.55 8.57
N PHE A 38 1.65 -13.48 9.11
CA PHE A 38 0.88 -12.25 9.23
C PHE A 38 1.51 -11.28 10.24
N GLU A 39 1.91 -11.75 11.42
CA GLU A 39 2.59 -10.93 12.42
C GLU A 39 3.95 -10.41 11.90
N LYS A 40 4.71 -11.26 11.19
CA LYS A 40 5.95 -10.80 10.54
C LYS A 40 5.67 -9.71 9.52
N TRP A 41 4.67 -9.89 8.65
CA TRP A 41 4.28 -8.89 7.65
C TRP A 41 3.88 -7.56 8.28
N LYS A 42 3.13 -7.56 9.39
CA LYS A 42 2.82 -6.33 10.15
C LYS A 42 4.07 -5.64 10.68
N GLY A 43 5.00 -6.42 11.21
CA GLY A 43 6.29 -5.90 11.68
C GLY A 43 7.08 -5.23 10.56
N ASP A 44 7.20 -5.89 9.42
CA ASP A 44 7.89 -5.35 8.23
C ASP A 44 7.21 -4.06 7.72
N LEU A 45 5.87 -4.00 7.71
CA LEU A 45 5.11 -2.80 7.32
C LEU A 45 5.38 -1.62 8.27
N VAL A 46 5.35 -1.87 9.58
CA VAL A 46 5.63 -0.84 10.60
C VAL A 46 7.07 -0.32 10.47
N GLU A 47 8.02 -1.19 10.19
CA GLU A 47 9.42 -0.79 9.99
C GLU A 47 9.58 0.07 8.73
N ASP A 48 8.94 -0.33 7.61
CA ASP A 48 8.92 0.47 6.37
C ASP A 48 8.31 1.87 6.62
N LEU A 49 7.19 1.94 7.36
CA LEU A 49 6.60 3.23 7.75
C LEU A 49 7.59 4.12 8.50
N LYS A 50 8.33 3.58 9.47
CA LYS A 50 9.31 4.33 10.27
C LYS A 50 10.51 4.80 9.47
N GLN A 51 10.98 4.01 8.51
CA GLN A 51 12.17 4.34 7.74
C GLN A 51 11.87 5.22 6.53
N GLU A 52 10.72 5.00 5.87
CA GLU A 52 10.46 5.61 4.57
C GLU A 52 9.48 6.76 4.63
N TRP A 53 8.42 6.68 5.47
CA TRP A 53 7.28 7.57 5.33
C TRP A 53 7.09 8.54 6.50
N LEU A 54 7.20 8.09 7.74
CA LEU A 54 7.12 8.95 8.92
C LEU A 54 8.21 10.02 9.00
N PRO A 55 9.44 9.79 8.49
CA PRO A 55 10.45 10.83 8.45
C PRO A 55 10.16 11.94 7.44
N LEU A 56 9.18 11.80 6.53
CA LEU A 56 8.91 12.84 5.55
C LEU A 56 8.54 14.16 6.22
N ALA A 57 9.30 15.20 5.93
CA ALA A 57 9.23 16.53 6.53
C ALA A 57 9.02 17.64 5.49
N GLY A 58 8.91 17.29 4.21
CA GLY A 58 8.64 18.26 3.15
C GLY A 58 8.59 17.65 1.76
N LEU A 59 7.78 18.27 0.92
CA LEU A 59 7.76 18.07 -0.53
C LEU A 59 7.67 19.45 -1.18
N PHE A 60 8.73 19.83 -1.91
CA PHE A 60 8.90 21.15 -2.47
C PHE A 60 9.01 21.07 -3.99
N TRP A 61 8.02 21.59 -4.71
CA TRP A 61 8.03 21.65 -6.17
C TRP A 61 8.97 22.75 -6.64
N LEU A 62 9.92 22.44 -7.52
CA LEU A 62 10.88 23.36 -8.06
C LEU A 62 10.27 24.23 -9.16
N LYS A 63 10.68 25.48 -9.21
CA LYS A 63 10.47 26.37 -10.35
C LYS A 63 11.65 26.27 -11.30
N PRO A 64 11.45 26.47 -12.63
CA PRO A 64 12.58 26.57 -13.57
C PRO A 64 13.62 27.59 -13.10
N GLY A 65 14.90 27.28 -13.23
CA GLY A 65 16.01 28.11 -12.76
C GLY A 65 16.39 27.82 -11.30
N GLU A 66 16.92 28.82 -10.62
CA GLU A 66 17.47 28.69 -9.27
C GLU A 66 16.39 28.74 -8.19
N ASN A 67 16.47 27.80 -7.23
CA ASN A 67 15.61 27.67 -6.05
C ASN A 67 16.51 27.60 -4.81
N SER A 68 16.70 28.72 -4.09
CA SER A 68 17.46 28.72 -2.84
C SER A 68 16.76 27.90 -1.76
N PHE A 69 17.53 27.25 -0.87
CA PHE A 69 16.97 26.45 0.23
C PHE A 69 17.74 26.63 1.54
N GLY A 70 17.03 26.41 2.64
CA GLY A 70 17.50 26.53 4.02
C GLY A 70 16.37 26.94 4.93
N THR A 71 16.65 27.24 6.22
CA THR A 71 15.61 27.58 7.21
C THR A 71 15.20 29.06 7.22
N ASP A 72 15.97 29.95 6.57
CA ASP A 72 15.57 31.36 6.45
C ASP A 72 14.33 31.49 5.56
N ALA A 73 13.34 32.24 6.01
CA ALA A 73 12.07 32.47 5.31
C ALA A 73 12.23 33.15 3.94
N LYS A 74 13.39 33.77 3.65
CA LYS A 74 13.68 34.36 2.34
C LYS A 74 14.09 33.34 1.26
N ASN A 75 14.37 32.10 1.65
CA ASN A 75 14.65 31.08 0.66
C ASN A 75 13.39 30.75 -0.17
N ALA A 76 13.60 30.35 -1.41
CA ALA A 76 12.52 29.83 -2.27
C ALA A 76 11.91 28.55 -1.68
N ILE A 77 12.74 27.75 -0.99
CA ILE A 77 12.37 26.52 -0.29
C ILE A 77 12.80 26.64 1.18
N VAL A 78 11.83 26.67 2.07
CA VAL A 78 12.09 26.78 3.51
C VAL A 78 12.06 25.39 4.15
N PHE A 79 13.24 24.92 4.55
CA PHE A 79 13.38 23.66 5.27
C PHE A 79 13.00 23.84 6.76
N PRO A 80 12.41 22.82 7.40
CA PRO A 80 12.04 22.92 8.82
C PRO A 80 13.25 22.94 9.76
N LYS A 81 14.39 22.40 9.34
CA LYS A 81 15.65 22.31 10.11
C LYS A 81 16.86 22.51 9.20
N GLY A 82 18.01 22.85 9.78
CA GLY A 82 19.29 22.97 9.08
C GLY A 82 19.86 24.38 9.03
N PRO A 83 20.84 24.68 8.16
CA PRO A 83 21.41 26.02 7.99
C PRO A 83 20.39 27.02 7.45
N ALA A 84 20.53 28.30 7.84
CA ALA A 84 19.70 29.40 7.33
C ALA A 84 19.71 29.47 5.80
N HIS A 85 20.91 29.34 5.21
CA HIS A 85 21.17 29.31 3.78
C HIS A 85 22.00 28.07 3.48
N ALA A 86 21.35 26.98 3.05
CA ALA A 86 22.01 25.71 2.83
C ALA A 86 22.56 25.58 1.38
N GLY A 87 21.96 26.32 0.43
CA GLY A 87 22.39 26.27 -0.97
C GLY A 87 21.26 26.59 -1.95
N SER A 88 21.39 26.08 -3.17
CA SER A 88 20.35 26.20 -4.20
C SER A 88 20.24 24.92 -5.02
N PHE A 89 19.02 24.68 -5.53
CA PHE A 89 18.72 23.72 -6.59
C PHE A 89 18.48 24.50 -7.89
N THR A 90 19.11 24.08 -8.98
CA THR A 90 18.83 24.62 -10.30
C THR A 90 18.08 23.58 -11.11
N LEU A 91 16.86 23.95 -11.57
CA LEU A 91 16.03 23.11 -12.45
C LEU A 91 16.15 23.57 -13.90
N GLN A 92 16.57 22.66 -14.80
CA GLN A 92 16.60 22.84 -16.24
C GLN A 92 15.91 21.66 -16.93
N GLY A 93 14.72 21.89 -17.49
CA GLY A 93 13.85 20.78 -17.91
C GLY A 93 13.47 19.92 -16.72
N GLN A 94 13.89 18.65 -16.72
CA GLN A 94 13.74 17.74 -15.59
C GLN A 94 15.07 17.45 -14.86
N VAL A 95 16.15 18.09 -15.27
CA VAL A 95 17.46 17.93 -14.62
C VAL A 95 17.58 18.88 -13.44
N VAL A 96 17.95 18.33 -12.29
CA VAL A 96 18.19 19.09 -11.06
C VAL A 96 19.67 19.05 -10.70
N THR A 97 20.29 20.21 -10.52
CA THR A 97 21.63 20.33 -9.95
C THR A 97 21.54 20.98 -8.58
N VAL A 98 22.22 20.43 -7.58
CA VAL A 98 22.40 21.05 -6.27
C VAL A 98 23.77 21.76 -6.20
N LYS A 99 23.76 22.94 -5.54
CA LYS A 99 24.99 23.64 -5.12
C LYS A 99 24.83 24.07 -3.67
N LEU A 100 25.67 23.55 -2.78
CA LEU A 100 25.67 23.91 -1.36
C LEU A 100 26.35 25.27 -1.14
N ALA A 101 25.91 26.00 -0.14
CA ALA A 101 26.52 27.25 0.27
C ALA A 101 27.91 27.01 0.91
N PRO A 102 28.84 28.01 0.85
CA PRO A 102 30.13 27.90 1.52
C PRO A 102 29.99 27.54 3.01
N GLY A 103 30.79 26.58 3.46
CA GLY A 103 30.76 26.10 4.86
C GLY A 103 29.65 25.08 5.19
N VAL A 104 28.76 24.79 4.26
CA VAL A 104 27.77 23.70 4.43
C VAL A 104 28.41 22.38 4.02
N ASN A 105 28.48 21.44 4.98
CA ASN A 105 29.06 20.11 4.77
C ASN A 105 27.92 19.09 4.62
N ALA A 106 27.90 18.40 3.49
CA ALA A 106 26.95 17.31 3.22
C ALA A 106 27.65 16.13 2.55
N VAL A 107 26.99 14.98 2.60
CA VAL A 107 27.35 13.79 1.84
C VAL A 107 26.35 13.65 0.69
N ILE A 108 26.84 13.57 -0.53
CA ILE A 108 26.01 13.42 -1.74
C ILE A 108 26.40 12.10 -2.39
N ALA A 109 25.43 11.20 -2.60
CA ALA A 109 25.68 9.85 -3.11
C ALA A 109 26.82 9.12 -2.37
N GLY A 110 26.85 9.22 -1.04
CA GLY A 110 27.84 8.57 -0.17
C GLY A 110 29.22 9.23 -0.12
N LYS A 111 29.42 10.42 -0.72
CA LYS A 111 30.72 11.13 -0.73
C LYS A 111 30.56 12.59 -0.33
N PRO A 112 31.50 13.17 0.44
CA PRO A 112 31.55 14.62 0.66
C PRO A 112 31.59 15.38 -0.67
N ALA A 113 30.62 16.25 -0.91
CA ALA A 113 30.54 17.08 -2.12
C ALA A 113 29.75 18.35 -1.84
N THR A 114 30.01 19.40 -2.65
CA THR A 114 29.31 20.68 -2.59
C THR A 114 28.40 20.93 -3.78
N THR A 115 28.50 20.10 -4.82
CA THR A 115 27.67 20.18 -6.02
C THR A 115 27.50 18.81 -6.65
N ALA A 116 26.31 18.54 -7.21
CA ALA A 116 26.03 17.35 -7.98
C ALA A 116 24.79 17.55 -8.85
N GLU A 117 24.69 16.80 -9.95
CA GLU A 117 23.45 16.53 -10.64
C GLU A 117 22.70 15.40 -9.89
N LEU A 118 21.40 15.56 -9.68
CA LEU A 118 20.59 14.64 -8.89
C LEU A 118 19.84 13.66 -9.80
N GLN A 119 20.15 12.38 -9.66
CA GLN A 119 19.31 11.31 -10.23
C GLN A 119 18.00 11.26 -9.43
N PRO A 120 16.82 11.37 -10.08
CA PRO A 120 15.54 11.38 -9.41
C PRO A 120 15.13 9.99 -8.89
N ASP A 121 14.04 9.94 -8.12
CA ASP A 121 13.46 8.70 -7.58
C ASP A 121 12.95 7.70 -8.63
N THR A 122 12.87 8.10 -9.90
CA THR A 122 12.55 7.24 -11.04
C THR A 122 13.76 6.49 -11.61
N ALA A 123 14.98 6.85 -11.18
CA ALA A 123 16.20 6.14 -11.57
C ALA A 123 16.46 4.92 -10.67
N ASP A 124 17.23 3.95 -11.16
CA ASP A 124 17.61 2.75 -10.38
C ASP A 124 18.37 3.10 -9.09
N ASN A 125 19.16 4.17 -9.12
CA ASN A 125 19.96 4.64 -7.99
C ASN A 125 19.75 6.15 -7.79
N PRO A 126 18.72 6.58 -7.09
CA PRO A 126 18.47 7.99 -6.81
C PRO A 126 19.61 8.63 -6.02
N THR A 127 19.93 9.89 -6.34
CA THR A 127 20.94 10.64 -5.60
C THR A 127 20.36 11.16 -4.30
N VAL A 128 20.84 10.64 -3.17
CA VAL A 128 20.47 11.12 -1.83
C VAL A 128 21.51 12.10 -1.32
N ILE A 129 21.03 13.22 -0.78
CA ILE A 129 21.84 14.23 -0.07
C ILE A 129 21.60 14.06 1.43
N GLU A 130 22.68 13.96 2.20
CA GLU A 130 22.70 13.82 3.65
C GLU A 130 23.25 15.10 4.29
N LEU A 131 22.42 15.81 5.02
CA LEU A 131 22.79 17.05 5.72
C LEU A 131 22.36 16.93 7.20
N GLY A 132 23.27 16.50 8.05
CA GLY A 132 22.92 16.13 9.44
C GLY A 132 21.87 15.00 9.47
N ASN A 133 20.75 15.21 10.16
CA ASN A 133 19.63 14.28 10.22
C ASN A 133 18.69 14.39 9.00
N LEU A 134 18.95 15.33 8.09
CA LEU A 134 18.12 15.49 6.89
C LEU A 134 18.63 14.57 5.78
N ARG A 135 17.67 13.97 5.04
CA ARG A 135 17.87 13.22 3.81
C ARG A 135 16.93 13.77 2.77
N PHE A 136 17.45 14.11 1.60
CA PHE A 136 16.59 14.61 0.53
C PHE A 136 17.07 14.19 -0.85
N HIS A 137 16.15 14.08 -1.77
CA HIS A 137 16.39 13.64 -3.15
C HIS A 137 15.37 14.29 -4.10
N ALA A 138 15.71 14.29 -5.40
CA ALA A 138 14.79 14.75 -6.43
C ALA A 138 13.69 13.70 -6.70
N ILE A 139 12.44 14.16 -6.90
CA ILE A 139 11.33 13.32 -7.37
C ILE A 139 10.71 13.88 -8.63
N ILE A 140 10.18 13.00 -9.49
CA ILE A 140 9.43 13.38 -10.70
C ILE A 140 8.02 12.79 -10.62
N ARG A 141 7.00 13.65 -10.84
CA ARG A 141 5.59 13.24 -10.92
C ARG A 141 4.94 13.95 -12.09
N GLY A 142 4.75 13.21 -13.19
CA GLY A 142 4.38 13.81 -14.48
C GLY A 142 5.43 14.81 -14.96
N GLU A 143 5.00 16.05 -15.18
CA GLU A 143 5.90 17.15 -15.58
C GLU A 143 6.53 17.87 -14.37
N ARG A 144 6.05 17.60 -13.16
CA ARG A 144 6.53 18.27 -11.94
C ARG A 144 7.78 17.61 -11.41
N VAL A 145 8.78 18.43 -11.11
CA VAL A 145 10.03 18.04 -10.44
C VAL A 145 10.05 18.69 -9.06
N GLY A 146 10.39 17.93 -8.05
CA GLY A 146 10.42 18.41 -6.67
C GLY A 146 11.55 17.80 -5.85
N ILE A 147 11.72 18.34 -4.64
CA ILE A 147 12.64 17.81 -3.62
C ILE A 147 11.78 17.21 -2.50
N ARG A 148 11.97 15.94 -2.22
CA ARG A 148 11.38 15.24 -1.06
C ARG A 148 12.40 15.23 0.06
N LEU A 149 11.98 15.71 1.23
CA LEU A 149 12.80 15.86 2.43
C LEU A 149 12.34 14.87 3.51
N LYS A 150 13.30 14.15 4.08
CA LYS A 150 13.16 13.38 5.32
C LYS A 150 13.90 14.08 6.45
N ASP A 151 13.32 14.11 7.65
CA ASP A 151 13.97 14.40 8.93
C ASP A 151 13.97 13.12 9.77
N LEU A 152 15.12 12.47 9.88
CA LEU A 152 15.27 11.20 10.61
C LEU A 152 15.02 11.34 12.11
N ASP A 153 14.97 12.57 12.61
CA ASP A 153 14.63 12.91 14.01
C ASP A 153 13.35 13.75 14.06
N SER A 154 12.31 13.33 13.31
CA SER A 154 11.01 13.99 13.30
C SER A 154 10.15 13.58 14.50
N ASP A 155 9.22 14.47 14.90
CA ASP A 155 8.23 14.15 15.94
C ASP A 155 7.33 12.99 15.50
N ALA A 156 7.00 12.90 14.23
CA ALA A 156 6.18 11.81 13.68
C ALA A 156 6.82 10.44 13.94
N VAL A 157 8.14 10.31 13.74
CA VAL A 157 8.87 9.08 14.05
C VAL A 157 8.87 8.77 15.55
N ARG A 158 9.12 9.78 16.39
CA ARG A 158 9.20 9.59 17.85
C ARG A 158 7.85 9.28 18.49
N GLN A 159 6.77 9.83 17.96
CA GLN A 159 5.42 9.71 18.52
C GLN A 159 4.62 8.55 17.93
N PHE A 160 5.11 7.89 16.90
CA PHE A 160 4.41 6.79 16.26
C PHE A 160 4.19 5.61 17.22
N ARG A 161 2.94 5.17 17.37
CA ARG A 161 2.51 4.13 18.31
C ARG A 161 2.26 2.77 17.66
N GLY A 162 2.51 2.65 16.35
CA GLY A 162 2.22 1.46 15.57
C GLY A 162 0.93 1.60 14.76
N ALA A 163 0.75 0.70 13.81
CA ALA A 163 -0.47 0.56 13.02
C ALA A 163 -1.48 -0.31 13.77
N GLN A 164 -2.76 0.01 13.65
CA GLN A 164 -3.86 -0.78 14.20
C GLN A 164 -4.45 -1.65 13.10
N PHE A 165 -4.90 -2.85 13.45
CA PHE A 165 -5.46 -3.81 12.50
C PHE A 165 -6.73 -4.43 13.06
N PHE A 166 -7.67 -4.71 12.19
CA PHE A 166 -8.79 -5.59 12.52
C PHE A 166 -8.29 -6.96 12.99
N PRO A 167 -9.08 -7.67 13.81
CA PRO A 167 -8.83 -9.07 14.13
C PRO A 167 -8.70 -9.90 12.85
N LEU A 168 -7.76 -10.86 12.86
CA LEU A 168 -7.53 -11.75 11.72
C LEU A 168 -8.79 -12.61 11.46
N ASP A 169 -9.33 -12.51 10.25
CA ASP A 169 -10.50 -13.27 9.80
C ASP A 169 -10.24 -13.93 8.44
N LEU A 170 -10.25 -15.28 8.42
CA LEU A 170 -9.98 -16.06 7.20
C LEU A 170 -11.05 -15.90 6.12
N SER A 171 -12.25 -15.42 6.46
CA SER A 171 -13.31 -15.13 5.47
C SER A 171 -12.92 -14.00 4.52
N TYR A 172 -11.96 -13.14 4.91
CA TYR A 172 -11.38 -12.07 4.10
C TYR A 172 -10.10 -12.48 3.36
N ARG A 173 -9.75 -13.76 3.37
CA ARG A 173 -8.68 -14.34 2.56
C ARG A 173 -9.29 -15.19 1.46
N VAL A 174 -9.50 -14.63 0.27
CA VAL A 174 -10.27 -15.23 -0.80
C VAL A 174 -9.41 -15.57 -2.02
N THR A 175 -9.71 -16.70 -2.68
CA THR A 175 -9.12 -17.05 -3.96
C THR A 175 -9.93 -16.41 -5.09
N ALA A 176 -9.27 -15.61 -5.93
CA ALA A 176 -9.84 -14.97 -7.10
C ALA A 176 -9.41 -15.67 -8.38
N SER A 177 -10.29 -15.73 -9.38
CA SER A 177 -9.92 -16.05 -10.76
C SER A 177 -9.23 -14.81 -11.35
N PHE A 178 -8.10 -15.00 -12.02
CA PHE A 178 -7.38 -13.93 -12.69
C PHE A 178 -7.66 -13.90 -14.17
N LEU A 179 -8.17 -12.79 -14.67
CA LEU A 179 -8.40 -12.50 -16.09
C LEU A 179 -7.23 -11.64 -16.58
N PRO A 180 -6.29 -12.21 -17.34
CA PRO A 180 -5.14 -11.46 -17.81
C PRO A 180 -5.53 -10.39 -18.81
N SER A 181 -4.81 -9.26 -18.80
CA SER A 181 -4.84 -8.22 -19.81
C SER A 181 -4.14 -8.68 -21.08
N ASP A 182 -4.46 -8.06 -22.22
CA ASP A 182 -3.73 -8.23 -23.49
C ASP A 182 -2.38 -7.49 -23.54
N GLY A 183 -1.97 -6.87 -22.42
CA GLY A 183 -0.74 -6.07 -22.28
C GLY A 183 -0.83 -4.65 -22.86
N LYS A 184 -1.98 -4.24 -23.38
CA LYS A 184 -2.22 -2.88 -23.91
C LYS A 184 -3.23 -2.09 -23.09
N GLN A 185 -3.94 -2.75 -22.21
CA GLN A 185 -4.99 -2.13 -21.40
C GLN A 185 -4.38 -1.27 -20.31
N THR A 186 -4.99 -0.11 -20.08
CA THR A 186 -4.67 0.81 -19.00
C THR A 186 -5.94 1.15 -18.23
N VAL A 187 -5.76 1.57 -16.98
CA VAL A 187 -6.80 2.18 -16.15
C VAL A 187 -6.35 3.57 -15.73
N ASP A 188 -7.28 4.51 -15.69
CA ASP A 188 -7.01 5.88 -15.24
C ASP A 188 -6.93 5.90 -13.70
N VAL A 189 -5.74 6.13 -13.17
CA VAL A 189 -5.47 6.14 -11.73
C VAL A 189 -5.32 7.59 -11.27
N PRO A 190 -6.25 8.11 -10.45
CA PRO A 190 -6.09 9.40 -9.81
C PRO A 190 -5.06 9.31 -8.66
N ASN A 191 -4.46 10.44 -8.30
CA ASN A 191 -3.59 10.56 -7.13
C ASN A 191 -4.04 11.70 -6.21
N VAL A 192 -3.43 11.80 -5.02
CA VAL A 192 -3.74 12.83 -4.01
C VAL A 192 -3.37 14.25 -4.46
N LEU A 193 -2.60 14.42 -5.53
CA LEU A 193 -2.25 15.72 -6.10
C LEU A 193 -3.29 16.22 -7.12
N GLY A 194 -4.32 15.40 -7.42
CA GLY A 194 -5.35 15.70 -8.41
C GLY A 194 -4.98 15.32 -9.85
N ASP A 195 -3.80 14.69 -10.07
CA ASP A 195 -3.44 14.19 -11.40
C ASP A 195 -4.12 12.84 -11.66
N VAL A 196 -4.31 12.53 -12.94
CA VAL A 196 -4.79 11.22 -13.39
C VAL A 196 -3.77 10.69 -14.39
N SER A 197 -3.34 9.45 -14.20
CA SER A 197 -2.35 8.81 -15.06
C SER A 197 -2.87 7.49 -15.61
N PRO A 198 -2.77 7.23 -16.93
CA PRO A 198 -3.05 5.92 -17.50
C PRO A 198 -1.99 4.93 -17.00
N THR A 199 -2.44 3.93 -16.27
CA THR A 199 -1.57 2.91 -15.65
C THR A 199 -1.79 1.58 -16.35
N PRO A 200 -0.74 0.92 -16.88
CA PRO A 200 -0.84 -0.42 -17.44
C PRO A 200 -1.36 -1.40 -16.41
N ILE A 201 -2.15 -2.38 -16.85
CA ILE A 201 -2.70 -3.43 -15.97
C ILE A 201 -2.23 -4.80 -16.43
N ALA A 202 -1.86 -5.67 -15.48
CA ALA A 202 -1.61 -7.09 -15.75
C ALA A 202 -2.91 -7.87 -15.96
N GLY A 203 -4.01 -7.42 -15.34
CA GLY A 203 -5.33 -8.02 -15.48
C GLY A 203 -6.29 -7.65 -14.37
N THR A 204 -7.35 -8.46 -14.22
CA THR A 204 -8.42 -8.26 -13.24
C THR A 204 -8.64 -9.52 -12.42
N ALA A 205 -8.66 -9.41 -11.11
CA ALA A 205 -9.04 -10.45 -10.17
C ALA A 205 -10.58 -10.45 -9.99
N VAL A 206 -11.22 -11.60 -10.20
CA VAL A 206 -12.67 -11.79 -10.01
C VAL A 206 -12.89 -12.76 -8.87
N PHE A 207 -13.65 -12.36 -7.86
CA PHE A 207 -13.84 -13.14 -6.64
C PHE A 207 -15.26 -12.99 -6.08
N LYS A 208 -15.61 -13.85 -5.13
CA LYS A 208 -16.86 -13.74 -4.39
C LYS A 208 -16.57 -13.40 -2.93
N LEU A 209 -17.28 -12.42 -2.40
CA LEU A 209 -17.26 -12.07 -0.98
C LEU A 209 -18.70 -11.79 -0.52
N ASN A 210 -19.12 -12.37 0.59
CA ASN A 210 -20.48 -12.24 1.10
C ASN A 210 -21.57 -12.54 0.06
N GLY A 211 -21.33 -13.53 -0.81
CA GLY A 211 -22.25 -13.95 -1.87
C GLY A 211 -22.28 -13.06 -3.11
N GLN A 212 -21.57 -11.95 -3.13
CA GLN A 212 -21.47 -11.03 -4.27
C GLN A 212 -20.20 -11.29 -5.10
N GLU A 213 -20.32 -11.25 -6.43
CA GLU A 213 -19.17 -11.24 -7.32
C GLU A 213 -18.60 -9.83 -7.39
N LEU A 214 -17.32 -9.71 -7.13
CA LEU A 214 -16.56 -8.47 -7.09
C LEU A 214 -15.33 -8.57 -8.02
N ARG A 215 -14.79 -7.40 -8.37
CA ARG A 215 -13.64 -7.30 -9.26
C ARG A 215 -12.64 -6.29 -8.72
N LEU A 216 -11.36 -6.58 -8.89
CA LEU A 216 -10.26 -5.65 -8.64
C LEU A 216 -9.32 -5.66 -9.84
N THR A 217 -9.09 -4.49 -10.41
CA THR A 217 -8.15 -4.28 -11.51
C THR A 217 -6.77 -3.98 -10.93
N ASP A 218 -5.75 -4.68 -11.41
CA ASP A 218 -4.36 -4.45 -11.03
C ASP A 218 -3.87 -3.06 -11.45
N LEU A 219 -2.96 -2.48 -10.70
CA LEU A 219 -2.38 -1.16 -10.96
C LEU A 219 -0.85 -1.23 -11.13
N GLY A 220 -0.40 -1.72 -12.28
CA GLY A 220 1.02 -1.78 -12.62
C GLY A 220 1.80 -2.91 -11.95
N GLY A 221 1.12 -3.95 -11.46
CA GLY A 221 1.74 -5.19 -10.98
C GLY A 221 2.24 -6.07 -12.12
N ASP A 222 2.85 -7.17 -11.74
CA ASP A 222 3.35 -8.22 -12.65
C ASP A 222 2.77 -9.55 -12.20
N ALA A 223 1.96 -10.19 -13.04
CA ALA A 223 1.33 -11.47 -12.70
C ALA A 223 2.34 -12.56 -12.27
N ALA A 224 3.59 -12.49 -12.74
CA ALA A 224 4.65 -13.43 -12.39
C ALA A 224 5.37 -13.09 -11.06
N LYS A 225 5.21 -11.86 -10.53
CA LYS A 225 5.87 -11.39 -9.30
C LYS A 225 4.90 -11.04 -8.18
N GLY A 226 3.65 -10.77 -8.55
CA GLY A 226 2.57 -10.32 -7.66
C GLY A 226 1.85 -9.10 -8.19
N LEU A 227 0.59 -8.97 -7.82
CA LEU A 227 -0.28 -7.89 -8.24
C LEU A 227 -0.32 -6.79 -7.18
N PHE A 228 -0.65 -5.58 -7.62
CA PHE A 228 -0.85 -4.43 -6.74
C PHE A 228 -2.21 -3.81 -6.98
N PHE A 229 -3.00 -3.71 -5.94
CA PHE A 229 -4.32 -3.11 -5.97
C PHE A 229 -4.40 -1.89 -5.05
N VAL A 230 -5.07 -0.85 -5.52
CA VAL A 230 -5.59 0.23 -4.66
C VAL A 230 -7.10 0.14 -4.74
N PHE A 231 -7.76 -0.09 -3.59
CA PHE A 231 -9.21 -0.26 -3.55
C PHE A 231 -9.83 0.57 -2.42
N SER A 232 -11.09 0.90 -2.58
CA SER A 232 -11.90 1.51 -1.53
C SER A 232 -13.19 0.72 -1.34
N ASP A 233 -13.73 0.77 -0.14
CA ASP A 233 -14.96 0.11 0.25
C ASP A 233 -15.73 0.96 1.29
N PRO A 234 -16.94 0.57 1.72
CA PRO A 234 -17.73 1.36 2.67
C PRO A 234 -17.06 1.62 4.02
N THR A 235 -16.09 0.79 4.47
CA THR A 235 -15.35 1.01 5.74
C THR A 235 -14.49 2.27 5.72
N GLY A 236 -14.13 2.79 4.55
CA GLY A 236 -13.41 4.05 4.40
C GLY A 236 -14.12 5.28 4.97
N LYS A 237 -15.39 5.15 5.34
CA LYS A 237 -16.16 6.24 5.99
C LYS A 237 -16.00 6.26 7.50
N THR A 238 -15.61 5.15 8.12
CA THR A 238 -15.67 4.97 9.58
C THR A 238 -14.42 4.36 10.20
N ASP A 239 -13.83 3.35 9.53
CA ASP A 239 -12.84 2.48 10.17
C ASP A 239 -11.53 2.40 9.41
N THR A 240 -11.51 2.68 8.09
CA THR A 240 -10.31 2.59 7.25
C THR A 240 -10.00 3.90 6.53
N TYR A 241 -8.84 4.02 5.90
CA TYR A 241 -8.43 5.25 5.25
C TYR A 241 -9.36 5.62 4.07
N PRO A 242 -9.90 6.86 4.03
CA PRO A 242 -10.91 7.26 3.03
C PRO A 242 -10.38 7.30 1.61
N GLY A 243 -9.08 7.51 1.41
CA GLY A 243 -8.42 7.49 0.09
C GLY A 243 -8.29 6.10 -0.54
N GLY A 244 -8.66 5.04 0.20
CA GLY A 244 -8.51 3.64 -0.17
C GLY A 244 -7.28 3.01 0.46
N ARG A 245 -7.22 1.67 0.37
CA ARG A 245 -6.14 0.84 0.91
C ARG A 245 -5.37 0.16 -0.19
N PHE A 246 -4.13 -0.19 0.10
CA PHE A 246 -3.26 -0.96 -0.76
C PHE A 246 -3.36 -2.44 -0.44
N LEU A 247 -3.29 -3.28 -1.46
CA LEU A 247 -3.21 -4.73 -1.33
C LEU A 247 -2.19 -5.27 -2.32
N LYS A 248 -1.19 -5.98 -1.82
CA LYS A 248 -0.22 -6.73 -2.62
C LYS A 248 -0.52 -8.22 -2.54
N THR A 249 -0.26 -8.95 -3.61
CA THR A 249 -0.44 -10.40 -3.66
C THR A 249 0.85 -11.12 -3.99
N ASP A 250 0.83 -12.42 -3.75
CA ASP A 250 1.79 -13.35 -4.35
C ASP A 250 1.55 -13.47 -5.87
N PRO A 251 2.46 -14.12 -6.63
CA PRO A 251 2.28 -14.38 -8.05
C PRO A 251 0.98 -15.12 -8.39
N VAL A 252 0.43 -14.82 -9.57
CA VAL A 252 -0.69 -15.59 -10.13
C VAL A 252 -0.24 -17.01 -10.43
N THR A 253 -1.00 -17.99 -9.96
CA THR A 253 -0.70 -19.41 -10.16
C THR A 253 -1.93 -20.13 -10.73
N ASN A 254 -1.77 -20.83 -11.84
CA ASN A 254 -2.85 -21.61 -12.50
C ASN A 254 -4.12 -20.76 -12.76
N GLY A 255 -3.96 -19.50 -13.16
CA GLY A 255 -5.07 -18.59 -13.45
C GLY A 255 -5.82 -18.10 -12.20
N THR A 256 -5.25 -18.25 -11.01
CA THR A 256 -5.83 -17.78 -9.75
C THR A 256 -4.82 -16.94 -8.94
N VAL A 257 -5.33 -16.10 -8.05
CA VAL A 257 -4.54 -15.32 -7.10
C VAL A 257 -5.28 -15.25 -5.77
N VAL A 258 -4.53 -15.24 -4.67
CA VAL A 258 -5.11 -15.06 -3.33
C VAL A 258 -5.14 -13.56 -3.01
N LEU A 259 -6.34 -13.05 -2.76
CA LEU A 259 -6.56 -11.71 -2.20
C LEU A 259 -6.71 -11.85 -0.69
N ASP A 260 -5.67 -11.49 0.05
CA ASP A 260 -5.65 -11.54 1.51
C ASP A 260 -5.93 -10.14 2.08
N PHE A 261 -7.20 -9.80 2.23
CA PHE A 261 -7.60 -8.48 2.75
C PHE A 261 -7.18 -8.25 4.21
N ASN A 262 -6.82 -9.29 4.97
CA ASN A 262 -6.18 -9.10 6.27
C ASN A 262 -4.83 -8.37 6.13
N ARG A 263 -4.22 -8.42 4.96
CA ARG A 263 -2.99 -7.70 4.61
C ARG A 263 -3.25 -6.44 3.78
N ALA A 264 -4.47 -5.93 3.76
CA ALA A 264 -4.73 -4.61 3.23
C ALA A 264 -4.17 -3.55 4.18
N TYR A 265 -3.49 -2.53 3.65
CA TYR A 265 -2.81 -1.52 4.46
C TYR A 265 -3.02 -0.11 3.92
N ASN A 266 -2.86 0.87 4.78
CA ASN A 266 -3.04 2.27 4.44
C ASN A 266 -1.89 2.76 3.55
N PRO A 267 -2.19 3.61 2.54
CA PRO A 267 -1.15 4.28 1.78
C PRO A 267 -0.37 5.25 2.68
N PRO A 268 0.88 5.60 2.33
CA PRO A 268 1.68 6.57 3.07
C PRO A 268 1.00 7.90 3.36
N CYS A 269 0.06 8.33 2.50
CA CYS A 269 -0.73 9.54 2.71
C CYS A 269 -1.61 9.51 3.96
N ALA A 270 -1.81 8.35 4.58
CA ALA A 270 -2.50 8.23 5.86
C ALA A 270 -1.65 8.73 7.04
N VAL A 271 -0.32 8.78 6.88
CA VAL A 271 0.62 9.16 7.96
C VAL A 271 1.45 10.40 7.64
N THR A 272 1.43 10.90 6.40
CA THR A 272 2.17 12.09 6.00
C THR A 272 1.52 12.83 4.83
N PRO A 273 1.49 14.17 4.84
CA PRO A 273 0.99 14.97 3.71
C PRO A 273 2.00 15.08 2.55
N TYR A 274 3.21 14.52 2.69
CA TYR A 274 4.28 14.67 1.71
C TYR A 274 4.42 13.47 0.77
N ALA A 275 3.52 12.51 0.84
CA ALA A 275 3.43 11.41 -0.11
C ALA A 275 2.56 11.79 -1.33
N THR A 276 2.70 11.03 -2.43
CA THR A 276 2.00 11.27 -3.71
C THR A 276 1.23 10.02 -4.12
N CYS A 277 0.40 9.49 -3.20
CA CYS A 277 -0.23 8.18 -3.34
C CYS A 277 -1.28 8.12 -4.45
N PRO A 278 -1.38 7.00 -5.17
CA PRO A 278 -2.53 6.72 -6.00
C PRO A 278 -3.79 6.55 -5.12
N LEU A 279 -4.93 6.95 -5.66
CA LEU A 279 -6.25 6.74 -5.07
C LEU A 279 -6.95 5.58 -5.78
N ALA A 280 -7.94 4.98 -5.13
CA ALA A 280 -8.72 3.90 -5.73
C ALA A 280 -9.46 4.40 -6.99
N PRO A 281 -9.14 3.85 -8.19
CA PRO A 281 -9.89 4.17 -9.40
C PRO A 281 -11.34 3.65 -9.29
N LYS A 282 -12.21 4.09 -10.18
CA LYS A 282 -13.64 3.74 -10.12
C LYS A 282 -13.88 2.23 -10.21
N GLU A 283 -13.03 1.51 -10.93
CA GLU A 283 -13.07 0.07 -11.13
C GLU A 283 -12.81 -0.71 -9.84
N ASN A 284 -12.08 -0.10 -8.89
CA ASN A 284 -11.67 -0.71 -7.62
C ASN A 284 -12.46 -0.16 -6.42
N ARG A 285 -13.62 0.45 -6.65
CA ARG A 285 -14.54 0.86 -5.58
C ARG A 285 -15.53 -0.25 -5.31
N LEU A 286 -15.30 -0.99 -4.24
CA LEU A 286 -16.12 -2.14 -3.86
C LEU A 286 -17.38 -1.69 -3.14
N SER A 287 -18.50 -2.38 -3.39
CA SER A 287 -19.80 -2.11 -2.75
C SER A 287 -19.98 -2.84 -1.40
N VAL A 288 -19.10 -3.79 -1.10
CA VAL A 288 -19.14 -4.62 0.11
C VAL A 288 -18.10 -4.11 1.10
N ALA A 289 -18.51 -3.93 2.36
CA ALA A 289 -17.59 -3.56 3.44
C ALA A 289 -16.59 -4.69 3.73
N ILE A 290 -15.33 -4.32 3.91
CA ILE A 290 -14.22 -5.24 4.19
C ILE A 290 -13.55 -4.81 5.50
N PRO A 291 -14.13 -5.14 6.69
CA PRO A 291 -13.53 -4.87 7.99
C PRO A 291 -12.39 -5.87 8.27
N ALA A 292 -11.30 -5.75 7.53
CA ALA A 292 -10.07 -6.54 7.61
C ALA A 292 -8.88 -5.69 7.19
N GLY A 293 -7.68 -6.02 7.65
CA GLY A 293 -6.46 -5.28 7.38
C GLY A 293 -6.23 -4.10 8.32
N GLU A 294 -5.54 -3.08 7.87
CA GLU A 294 -5.18 -1.91 8.68
C GLU A 294 -6.37 -0.97 8.86
N GLU A 295 -6.60 -0.55 10.10
CA GLU A 295 -7.56 0.47 10.51
C GLU A 295 -6.98 1.88 10.34
N TYR A 296 -7.84 2.90 10.38
CA TYR A 296 -7.44 4.31 10.32
C TYR A 296 -8.17 5.13 11.37
N ASP A 297 -7.43 5.87 12.18
CA ASP A 297 -7.99 6.77 13.17
C ASP A 297 -8.39 8.10 12.52
N HIS A 298 -9.68 8.23 12.18
CA HIS A 298 -10.25 9.44 11.61
C HIS A 298 -10.18 10.68 12.51
N LYS A 299 -9.88 10.52 13.82
CA LYS A 299 -9.78 11.64 14.76
C LYS A 299 -8.39 12.22 14.84
N HIS A 300 -7.37 11.38 14.60
CA HIS A 300 -5.97 11.75 14.75
C HIS A 300 -5.15 11.55 13.47
N GLY A 301 -5.80 11.12 12.39
CA GLY A 301 -5.16 10.98 11.08
C GLY A 301 -4.77 12.34 10.48
N HIS A 302 -3.73 12.36 9.68
CA HIS A 302 -3.36 13.54 8.89
C HIS A 302 -4.36 13.69 7.72
N HIS A 303 -5.04 14.84 7.66
CA HIS A 303 -5.90 15.26 6.56
C HIS A 303 -5.19 16.30 5.69
#